data_5ede049a318da29c01dddb8628c01332
#
_entry.id   5ede049a318da29c01dddb8628c01332
#
_cell.length_a   1.000
_cell.length_b   1.000
_cell.length_c   1.000
_cell.angle_alpha   90.00
_cell.angle_beta   90.00
_cell.angle_gamma   90.00
#
_symmetry.space_group_name_H-M   'P 1'
#
loop_
_entity.id
_entity.type
_entity.pdbx_description
1 polymer ?
#
loop_
_entity_poly.entity_id
_entity_poly.type
_entity_poly.pdbx_seq_one_letter_code
_entity_poly.pdbx_strand_id
1 'polypeptide(L)'
;MAVFGVFCAGTAYGITRLERHEVPGLATESDGRWDYPRLALPALPSGSPRPFARGNEGEVHHADLRELLIPLPEGAEEAEEDGKAGEGGGLPPSKGGWVTVGDYTGLYEKGDRDELRQRLADDAVRHVAARGWVMPDGTRTSVHLLRFNSGAVAGDLHAEVLYGGLVPGLPLAEAPESKMDESWPPENAPENVELEVYDEPKPRGEVHTRHAYLLAGDTVALIVQSRKGTAPAVPFRQTVILQAQLLG
;
A
#
# COMPACT_ATOMS: atom_id res chain seq x y z
N MET A 1 15.27 33.31 -47.34
CA MET A 1 14.01 32.99 -46.59
C MET A 1 13.65 31.49 -46.62
N ALA A 2 13.88 30.73 -47.68
CA ALA A 2 13.50 29.30 -47.72
C ALA A 2 14.34 28.38 -46.82
N VAL A 3 15.63 28.68 -46.59
CA VAL A 3 16.52 27.84 -45.76
C VAL A 3 16.14 27.87 -44.26
N PHE A 4 15.70 29.02 -43.76
CA PHE A 4 15.24 29.14 -42.35
C PHE A 4 13.94 28.34 -42.10
N GLY A 5 13.04 28.28 -43.07
CA GLY A 5 11.79 27.54 -42.93
C GLY A 5 12.00 26.03 -42.83
N VAL A 6 12.97 25.48 -43.57
CA VAL A 6 13.28 24.04 -43.56
C VAL A 6 13.96 23.62 -42.25
N PHE A 7 14.84 24.48 -41.69
CA PHE A 7 15.47 24.20 -40.40
C PHE A 7 14.46 24.25 -39.25
N CYS A 8 13.53 25.21 -39.23
CA CYS A 8 12.51 25.28 -38.20
C CYS A 8 11.49 24.12 -38.29
N ALA A 9 11.12 23.69 -39.49
CA ALA A 9 10.23 22.54 -39.65
C ALA A 9 10.89 21.21 -39.28
N GLY A 10 12.17 21.05 -39.60
CA GLY A 10 12.94 19.86 -39.23
C GLY A 10 13.16 19.72 -37.72
N THR A 11 13.45 20.83 -37.02
CA THR A 11 13.61 20.84 -35.57
C THR A 11 12.28 20.60 -34.85
N ALA A 12 11.19 21.22 -35.31
CA ALA A 12 9.87 20.99 -34.73
C ALA A 12 9.41 19.54 -34.90
N TYR A 13 9.65 18.93 -36.09
CA TYR A 13 9.29 17.53 -36.33
C TYR A 13 10.14 16.54 -35.53
N GLY A 14 11.42 16.86 -35.30
CA GLY A 14 12.31 16.09 -34.44
C GLY A 14 11.84 16.09 -32.99
N ILE A 15 11.51 17.27 -32.44
CA ILE A 15 11.07 17.42 -31.05
C ILE A 15 9.73 16.77 -30.77
N THR A 16 8.80 16.75 -31.74
CA THR A 16 7.47 16.11 -31.57
C THR A 16 7.51 14.59 -31.54
N ARG A 17 8.62 13.97 -31.92
CA ARG A 17 8.82 12.51 -31.87
C ARG A 17 9.65 12.05 -30.67
N LEU A 18 10.30 12.96 -29.99
CA LEU A 18 11.05 12.66 -28.77
C LEU A 18 10.09 12.59 -27.58
N GLU A 19 10.26 11.59 -26.77
CA GLU A 19 9.59 11.56 -25.47
C GLU A 19 10.14 12.69 -24.58
N ARG A 20 9.32 13.16 -23.64
CA ARG A 20 9.64 14.36 -22.84
C ARG A 20 10.99 14.26 -22.11
N HIS A 21 11.38 13.05 -21.70
CA HIS A 21 12.65 12.77 -21.04
C HIS A 21 13.88 12.76 -21.99
N GLU A 22 13.66 12.67 -23.30
CA GLU A 22 14.73 12.67 -24.31
C GLU A 22 15.10 14.09 -24.79
N VAL A 23 14.31 15.10 -24.38
CA VAL A 23 14.57 16.50 -24.80
C VAL A 23 15.47 17.18 -23.76
N PRO A 24 16.70 17.60 -24.14
CA PRO A 24 17.59 18.33 -23.22
C PRO A 24 16.90 19.58 -22.66
N GLY A 25 16.87 19.70 -21.32
CA GLY A 25 16.22 20.80 -20.61
C GLY A 25 14.71 20.56 -20.32
N LEU A 26 14.09 19.49 -20.87
CA LEU A 26 12.78 19.00 -20.46
C LEU A 26 12.86 17.62 -19.80
N ALA A 27 14.01 16.99 -19.78
CA ALA A 27 14.29 15.82 -18.96
C ALA A 27 14.17 16.24 -17.49
N THR A 28 13.02 15.96 -16.90
CA THR A 28 12.88 15.99 -15.46
C THR A 28 13.53 14.73 -14.93
N GLU A 29 14.51 14.86 -14.02
CA GLU A 29 14.96 13.71 -13.25
C GLU A 29 13.73 13.03 -12.63
N SER A 30 13.71 11.69 -12.63
CA SER A 30 12.63 10.96 -11.98
C SER A 30 12.57 11.41 -10.52
N ASP A 31 11.40 11.82 -10.05
CA ASP A 31 11.18 12.15 -8.65
C ASP A 31 11.09 10.90 -7.75
N GLY A 32 11.34 9.72 -8.34
CA GLY A 32 11.31 8.41 -7.69
C GLY A 32 9.91 7.84 -7.51
N ARG A 33 8.88 8.48 -8.05
CA ARG A 33 7.51 7.95 -8.03
C ARG A 33 7.34 6.83 -9.05
N TRP A 34 6.40 5.95 -8.74
CA TRP A 34 5.93 4.94 -9.68
C TRP A 34 4.72 5.45 -10.46
N ASP A 35 4.57 5.01 -11.68
CA ASP A 35 3.42 5.34 -12.52
C ASP A 35 2.27 4.39 -12.19
N TYR A 36 1.25 4.91 -11.49
CA TYR A 36 0.03 4.16 -11.19
C TYR A 36 -1.06 4.47 -12.22
N PRO A 37 -1.88 3.48 -12.59
CA PRO A 37 -3.10 3.75 -13.34
C PRO A 37 -3.99 4.75 -12.60
N ARG A 38 -4.80 5.49 -13.35
CA ARG A 38 -5.76 6.41 -12.74
C ARG A 38 -6.67 5.64 -11.77
N LEU A 39 -6.65 6.05 -10.51
CA LEU A 39 -7.52 5.47 -9.50
C LEU A 39 -8.98 5.81 -9.78
N ALA A 40 -9.86 4.85 -9.58
CA ALA A 40 -11.30 5.01 -9.62
C ALA A 40 -11.91 4.26 -8.44
N LEU A 41 -12.79 4.93 -7.71
CA LEU A 41 -13.54 4.27 -6.65
C LEU A 41 -14.50 3.24 -7.28
N PRO A 42 -14.62 2.04 -6.71
CA PRO A 42 -15.55 1.03 -7.20
C PRO A 42 -16.99 1.50 -7.09
N ALA A 43 -17.85 0.94 -7.95
CA ALA A 43 -19.27 1.16 -7.88
C ALA A 43 -19.84 0.54 -6.60
N LEU A 44 -20.71 1.27 -5.92
CA LEU A 44 -21.40 0.74 -4.75
C LEU A 44 -22.67 -0.01 -5.16
N PRO A 45 -23.10 -1.02 -4.39
CA PRO A 45 -24.42 -1.60 -4.53
C PRO A 45 -25.51 -0.53 -4.46
N SER A 46 -26.59 -0.72 -5.21
CA SER A 46 -27.68 0.27 -5.27
C SER A 46 -28.24 0.59 -3.88
N GLY A 47 -28.24 1.88 -3.53
CA GLY A 47 -28.73 2.35 -2.24
C GLY A 47 -27.73 2.27 -1.09
N SER A 48 -26.54 1.73 -1.30
CA SER A 48 -25.51 1.69 -0.26
C SER A 48 -24.81 3.05 -0.11
N PRO A 49 -24.64 3.55 1.11
CA PRO A 49 -23.90 4.79 1.37
C PRO A 49 -22.38 4.56 1.24
N ARG A 50 -21.62 5.64 1.13
CA ARG A 50 -20.15 5.63 1.31
C ARG A 50 -19.79 5.38 2.78
N PRO A 51 -18.55 4.94 3.11
CA PRO A 51 -18.15 4.63 4.49
C PRO A 51 -18.46 5.77 5.46
N PHE A 52 -18.02 6.98 5.14
CA PHE A 52 -18.15 8.14 6.02
C PHE A 52 -19.36 9.03 5.70
N ALA A 53 -20.34 8.52 4.94
CA ALA A 53 -21.54 9.25 4.64
C ALA A 53 -22.51 9.27 5.85
N ARG A 54 -23.26 10.39 5.99
CA ARG A 54 -24.31 10.48 6.99
C ARG A 54 -25.29 9.31 6.84
N GLY A 55 -25.55 8.58 7.93
CA GLY A 55 -26.44 7.41 7.94
C GLY A 55 -25.73 6.08 7.72
N ASN A 56 -24.41 6.07 7.60
CA ASN A 56 -23.57 4.88 7.72
C ASN A 56 -22.84 4.89 9.08
N GLU A 57 -23.60 4.70 10.15
CA GLU A 57 -23.07 4.79 11.53
C GLU A 57 -22.01 3.73 11.84
N GLY A 58 -21.97 2.64 11.09
CA GLY A 58 -20.95 1.59 11.20
C GLY A 58 -19.71 1.86 10.37
N GLU A 59 -19.70 2.94 9.56
CA GLU A 59 -18.62 3.30 8.65
C GLU A 59 -18.19 2.15 7.71
N VAL A 60 -19.19 1.38 7.26
CA VAL A 60 -18.98 0.14 6.50
C VAL A 60 -18.67 0.44 5.03
N HIS A 61 -17.61 -0.17 4.51
CA HIS A 61 -17.35 -0.20 3.07
C HIS A 61 -18.24 -1.23 2.38
N HIS A 62 -19.15 -0.78 1.52
CA HIS A 62 -20.06 -1.66 0.79
C HIS A 62 -19.50 -2.17 -0.53
N ALA A 63 -18.37 -1.63 -1.00
CA ALA A 63 -17.67 -2.13 -2.17
C ALA A 63 -17.01 -3.49 -1.93
N ASP A 64 -16.71 -4.23 -2.98
CA ASP A 64 -15.88 -5.43 -2.87
C ASP A 64 -14.47 -5.03 -2.37
N LEU A 65 -14.01 -5.67 -1.30
CA LEU A 65 -12.73 -5.35 -0.68
C LEU A 65 -11.54 -5.48 -1.64
N ARG A 66 -11.63 -6.42 -2.60
CA ARG A 66 -10.59 -6.63 -3.60
C ARG A 66 -10.48 -5.47 -4.60
N GLU A 67 -11.59 -4.77 -4.85
CA GLU A 67 -11.63 -3.59 -5.72
C GLU A 67 -11.10 -2.33 -5.02
N LEU A 68 -10.98 -2.36 -3.69
CA LEU A 68 -10.35 -1.31 -2.89
C LEU A 68 -8.83 -1.46 -2.77
N LEU A 69 -8.26 -2.58 -3.24
CA LEU A 69 -6.81 -2.73 -3.33
C LEU A 69 -6.23 -1.82 -4.42
N ILE A 70 -5.21 -1.05 -4.08
CA ILE A 70 -4.49 -0.22 -5.06
C ILE A 70 -4.08 -1.06 -6.28
N PRO A 71 -4.24 -0.56 -7.53
CA PRO A 71 -3.77 -1.26 -8.72
C PRO A 71 -2.24 -1.37 -8.74
N LEU A 72 -1.72 -2.24 -9.58
CA LEU A 72 -0.28 -2.36 -9.81
C LEU A 72 0.26 -1.10 -10.48
N PRO A 73 1.45 -0.63 -10.10
CA PRO A 73 2.15 0.40 -10.86
C PRO A 73 2.66 -0.17 -12.20
N GLU A 74 2.92 0.71 -13.17
CA GLU A 74 3.51 0.31 -14.46
C GLU A 74 4.90 -0.31 -14.23
N GLY A 75 5.20 -1.35 -14.99
CA GLY A 75 6.45 -2.09 -14.86
C GLY A 75 6.51 -3.05 -13.67
N ALA A 76 5.45 -3.16 -12.87
CA ALA A 76 5.39 -4.19 -11.84
C ALA A 76 5.31 -5.59 -12.46
N GLU A 77 6.14 -6.49 -11.96
CA GLU A 77 6.13 -7.90 -12.32
C GLU A 77 5.18 -8.66 -11.41
N GLU A 78 4.51 -9.66 -11.96
CA GLU A 78 3.71 -10.58 -11.15
C GLU A 78 4.65 -11.26 -10.15
N ALA A 79 4.27 -11.23 -8.87
CA ALA A 79 4.96 -12.03 -7.88
C ALA A 79 4.73 -13.51 -8.27
N GLU A 80 5.81 -14.22 -8.54
CA GLU A 80 5.72 -15.68 -8.68
C GLU A 80 5.14 -16.23 -7.38
N GLU A 81 4.23 -17.19 -7.48
CA GLU A 81 3.67 -17.90 -6.33
C GLU A 81 4.76 -18.83 -5.72
N ASP A 82 5.93 -18.30 -5.48
CA ASP A 82 7.06 -18.99 -4.89
C ASP A 82 6.87 -19.10 -3.37
N GLY A 83 6.19 -20.14 -3.00
CA GLY A 83 6.10 -20.55 -1.62
C GLY A 83 4.77 -20.28 -0.96
N LYS A 84 4.40 -21.15 -0.06
CA LYS A 84 3.21 -21.04 0.78
C LYS A 84 3.20 -19.67 1.45
N ALA A 85 2.25 -18.83 1.09
CA ALA A 85 1.83 -17.73 1.94
C ALA A 85 1.70 -18.32 3.37
N GLY A 86 2.39 -17.76 4.34
CA GLY A 86 2.34 -18.23 5.73
C GLY A 86 3.64 -18.76 6.35
N GLU A 87 4.70 -18.99 5.59
CA GLU A 87 6.02 -19.33 6.15
C GLU A 87 7.08 -18.20 6.04
N GLY A 88 6.61 -16.94 6.02
CA GLY A 88 7.49 -15.76 6.11
C GLY A 88 8.23 -15.42 4.82
N GLY A 89 7.54 -14.88 3.80
CA GLY A 89 8.22 -14.31 2.65
C GLY A 89 7.51 -14.39 1.30
N GLY A 90 6.38 -15.07 1.18
CA GLY A 90 5.58 -15.11 -0.05
C GLY A 90 4.78 -13.81 -0.25
N LEU A 91 4.81 -13.21 -1.46
CA LEU A 91 3.93 -12.11 -1.80
C LEU A 91 2.52 -12.62 -2.11
N PRO A 92 1.46 -11.86 -1.78
CA PRO A 92 0.10 -12.15 -2.23
C PRO A 92 -0.01 -12.12 -3.77
N PRO A 93 -1.06 -12.73 -4.35
CA PRO A 93 -1.29 -12.69 -5.80
C PRO A 93 -1.34 -11.26 -6.35
N SER A 94 -0.65 -10.97 -7.44
CA SER A 94 -0.60 -9.64 -8.06
C SER A 94 -1.94 -9.19 -8.64
N LYS A 95 -2.80 -10.10 -9.04
CA LYS A 95 -4.19 -9.78 -9.45
C LYS A 95 -5.04 -9.26 -8.30
N GLY A 96 -4.59 -9.45 -7.06
CA GLY A 96 -5.38 -9.21 -5.86
C GLY A 96 -6.42 -10.32 -5.66
N GLY A 97 -6.68 -10.67 -4.43
CA GLY A 97 -7.63 -11.74 -4.12
C GLY A 97 -7.86 -11.93 -2.63
N TRP A 98 -8.70 -12.89 -2.33
CA TRP A 98 -8.88 -13.33 -0.94
C TRP A 98 -7.66 -14.11 -0.48
N VAL A 99 -7.21 -13.81 0.72
CA VAL A 99 -6.16 -14.54 1.41
C VAL A 99 -6.69 -15.02 2.76
N THR A 100 -6.00 -15.97 3.37
CA THR A 100 -6.41 -16.49 4.68
C THR A 100 -5.93 -15.58 5.81
N VAL A 101 -6.58 -15.68 6.98
CA VAL A 101 -6.09 -15.04 8.21
C VAL A 101 -4.68 -15.55 8.55
N GLY A 102 -4.40 -16.82 8.24
CA GLY A 102 -3.07 -17.41 8.41
C GLY A 102 -1.98 -16.73 7.57
N ASP A 103 -2.30 -16.36 6.32
CA ASP A 103 -1.39 -15.62 5.45
C ASP A 103 -1.06 -14.24 6.03
N TYR A 104 -2.07 -13.53 6.53
CA TYR A 104 -1.88 -12.24 7.18
C TYR A 104 -1.08 -12.35 8.48
N THR A 105 -1.48 -13.26 9.38
CA THR A 105 -0.77 -13.43 10.66
C THR A 105 0.65 -13.96 10.48
N GLY A 106 0.92 -14.63 9.36
CA GLY A 106 2.27 -15.07 8.96
C GLY A 106 3.29 -13.94 8.78
N LEU A 107 2.83 -12.70 8.57
CA LEU A 107 3.70 -11.52 8.44
C LEU A 107 4.35 -11.10 9.76
N TYR A 108 3.78 -11.49 10.89
CA TYR A 108 4.22 -11.09 12.23
C TYR A 108 5.22 -12.09 12.83
N GLU A 109 5.90 -11.69 13.90
CA GLU A 109 6.80 -12.59 14.61
C GLU A 109 6.06 -13.85 15.11
N LYS A 110 6.74 -14.98 15.08
CA LYS A 110 6.12 -16.28 15.35
C LYS A 110 5.46 -16.36 16.73
N GLY A 111 6.01 -15.63 17.72
CA GLY A 111 5.47 -15.59 19.08
C GLY A 111 4.08 -14.97 19.18
N ASP A 112 3.77 -14.03 18.29
CA ASP A 112 2.54 -13.21 18.36
C ASP A 112 1.41 -13.74 17.46
N ARG A 113 1.72 -14.67 16.54
CA ARG A 113 0.78 -15.14 15.50
C ARG A 113 -0.47 -15.79 16.05
N ASP A 114 -0.36 -16.58 17.10
CA ASP A 114 -1.50 -17.33 17.65
C ASP A 114 -2.43 -16.38 18.43
N GLU A 115 -1.88 -15.43 19.17
CA GLU A 115 -2.65 -14.40 19.88
C GLU A 115 -3.35 -13.48 18.88
N LEU A 116 -2.66 -12.99 17.85
CA LEU A 116 -3.27 -12.19 16.79
C LEU A 116 -4.36 -12.96 16.06
N ARG A 117 -4.16 -14.25 15.76
CA ARG A 117 -5.17 -15.08 15.11
C ARG A 117 -6.43 -15.23 15.97
N GLN A 118 -6.25 -15.43 17.27
CA GLN A 118 -7.36 -15.50 18.22
C GLN A 118 -8.09 -14.17 18.30
N ARG A 119 -7.38 -13.05 18.42
CA ARG A 119 -7.98 -11.71 18.43
C ARG A 119 -8.79 -11.43 17.16
N LEU A 120 -8.27 -11.73 15.97
CA LEU A 120 -8.99 -11.58 14.72
C LEU A 120 -10.24 -12.45 14.63
N ALA A 121 -10.22 -13.65 15.25
CA ALA A 121 -11.41 -14.51 15.34
C ALA A 121 -12.45 -13.92 16.31
N ASP A 122 -12.02 -13.41 17.45
CA ASP A 122 -12.90 -12.80 18.47
C ASP A 122 -13.57 -11.51 17.93
N ASP A 123 -12.81 -10.70 17.19
CA ASP A 123 -13.31 -9.50 16.48
C ASP A 123 -14.12 -9.83 15.22
N ALA A 124 -14.31 -11.12 14.93
CA ALA A 124 -15.07 -11.61 13.79
C ALA A 124 -14.65 -10.98 12.46
N VAL A 125 -13.32 -10.97 12.17
CA VAL A 125 -12.82 -10.52 10.86
C VAL A 125 -13.55 -11.23 9.73
N ARG A 126 -14.16 -10.46 8.82
CA ARG A 126 -15.02 -11.01 7.78
C ARG A 126 -14.25 -11.53 6.57
N HIS A 127 -13.30 -10.72 6.13
CA HIS A 127 -12.53 -11.00 4.93
C HIS A 127 -11.13 -10.40 5.04
N VAL A 128 -10.17 -11.06 4.42
CA VAL A 128 -8.84 -10.51 4.17
C VAL A 128 -8.60 -10.56 2.67
N ALA A 129 -8.34 -9.39 2.07
CA ALA A 129 -7.93 -9.29 0.67
C ALA A 129 -6.50 -8.78 0.60
N ALA A 130 -5.72 -9.27 -0.35
CA ALA A 130 -4.34 -8.81 -0.49
C ALA A 130 -3.89 -8.78 -1.95
N ARG A 131 -2.89 -7.93 -2.21
CA ARG A 131 -2.18 -7.80 -3.48
C ARG A 131 -0.69 -7.61 -3.21
N GLY A 132 0.16 -8.23 -4.04
CA GLY A 132 1.60 -8.06 -3.97
C GLY A 132 2.23 -7.92 -5.34
N TRP A 133 3.39 -7.27 -5.43
CA TRP A 133 4.16 -7.12 -6.66
C TRP A 133 5.64 -6.93 -6.40
N VAL A 134 6.43 -7.10 -7.44
CA VAL A 134 7.86 -6.82 -7.45
C VAL A 134 8.13 -5.78 -8.54
N MET A 135 8.92 -4.76 -8.22
CA MET A 135 9.40 -3.80 -9.22
C MET A 135 10.73 -4.26 -9.83
N PRO A 136 11.10 -3.79 -11.04
CA PRO A 136 12.36 -4.18 -11.70
C PRO A 136 13.62 -3.89 -10.87
N ASP A 137 13.57 -2.97 -9.93
CA ASP A 137 14.66 -2.67 -9.00
C ASP A 137 14.74 -3.63 -7.80
N GLY A 138 13.91 -4.67 -7.80
CA GLY A 138 13.80 -5.67 -6.74
C GLY A 138 12.97 -5.22 -5.52
N THR A 139 12.31 -4.06 -5.58
CA THR A 139 11.41 -3.62 -4.52
C THR A 139 10.15 -4.49 -4.50
N ARG A 140 9.87 -5.12 -3.36
CA ARG A 140 8.71 -5.97 -3.11
C ARG A 140 7.68 -5.16 -2.32
N THR A 141 6.44 -5.20 -2.73
CA THR A 141 5.36 -4.52 -2.01
C THR A 141 4.17 -5.45 -1.83
N SER A 142 3.56 -5.43 -0.66
CA SER A 142 2.28 -6.10 -0.40
C SER A 142 1.31 -5.17 0.31
N VAL A 143 0.04 -5.30 -0.02
CA VAL A 143 -1.07 -4.59 0.59
C VAL A 143 -2.09 -5.62 1.06
N HIS A 144 -2.46 -5.56 2.33
CA HIS A 144 -3.46 -6.41 2.95
C HIS A 144 -4.58 -5.53 3.50
N LEU A 145 -5.82 -5.88 3.20
CA LEU A 145 -7.02 -5.21 3.71
C LEU A 145 -7.83 -6.21 4.54
N LEU A 146 -8.12 -5.86 5.78
CA LEU A 146 -8.94 -6.63 6.70
C LEU A 146 -10.26 -5.90 6.90
N ARG A 147 -11.39 -6.57 6.69
CA ARG A 147 -12.73 -6.02 6.90
C ARG A 147 -13.38 -6.59 8.14
N PHE A 148 -13.92 -5.70 8.95
CA PHE A 148 -14.67 -6.01 10.16
C PHE A 148 -16.17 -5.75 9.99
N ASN A 149 -16.94 -5.84 11.09
CA ASN A 149 -18.36 -5.57 11.07
C ASN A 149 -18.71 -4.08 11.19
N SER A 150 -17.78 -3.28 11.73
CA SER A 150 -17.93 -1.84 11.88
C SER A 150 -16.58 -1.16 12.11
N GLY A 151 -16.55 0.16 11.95
CA GLY A 151 -15.37 0.99 12.27
C GLY A 151 -14.96 0.89 13.75
N ALA A 152 -15.93 0.73 14.66
CA ALA A 152 -15.61 0.56 16.08
C ALA A 152 -14.76 -0.69 16.34
N VAL A 153 -15.12 -1.84 15.75
CA VAL A 153 -14.36 -3.08 15.91
C VAL A 153 -12.98 -2.98 15.26
N ALA A 154 -12.90 -2.38 14.07
CA ALA A 154 -11.62 -2.14 13.39
C ALA A 154 -10.71 -1.20 14.21
N GLY A 155 -11.31 -0.14 14.79
CA GLY A 155 -10.63 0.81 15.65
C GLY A 155 -10.10 0.19 16.93
N ASP A 156 -10.86 -0.69 17.57
CA ASP A 156 -10.43 -1.41 18.78
C ASP A 156 -9.20 -2.30 18.48
N LEU A 157 -9.23 -3.08 17.38
CA LEU A 157 -8.06 -3.86 16.97
C LEU A 157 -6.86 -2.96 16.70
N HIS A 158 -7.07 -1.87 15.95
CA HIS A 158 -6.01 -0.94 15.60
C HIS A 158 -5.38 -0.32 16.85
N ALA A 159 -6.19 0.25 17.74
CA ALA A 159 -5.72 0.96 18.93
C ALA A 159 -5.09 0.03 19.99
N GLU A 160 -5.60 -1.17 20.17
CA GLU A 160 -5.16 -2.07 21.24
C GLU A 160 -4.05 -3.03 20.82
N VAL A 161 -3.95 -3.35 19.51
CA VAL A 161 -3.06 -4.41 19.02
C VAL A 161 -2.01 -3.88 18.04
N LEU A 162 -2.40 -3.07 17.07
CA LEU A 162 -1.52 -2.67 15.97
C LEU A 162 -0.75 -1.38 16.26
N TYR A 163 -1.39 -0.42 16.92
CA TYR A 163 -0.77 0.84 17.30
C TYR A 163 -0.01 0.71 18.62
N GLY A 164 1.28 0.94 18.58
CA GLY A 164 2.16 0.94 19.77
C GLY A 164 2.85 2.27 20.03
N GLY A 165 2.41 3.34 19.37
CA GLY A 165 3.06 4.65 19.46
C GLY A 165 4.34 4.71 18.62
N LEU A 166 5.48 4.95 19.26
CA LEU A 166 6.78 5.08 18.56
C LEU A 166 7.30 3.78 17.93
N VAL A 167 6.73 2.65 18.28
CA VAL A 167 7.00 1.33 17.68
C VAL A 167 5.66 0.69 17.35
N PRO A 168 5.58 -0.24 16.37
CA PRO A 168 4.34 -0.96 16.12
C PRO A 168 3.95 -1.81 17.34
N GLY A 169 2.64 -1.98 17.57
CA GLY A 169 2.14 -2.80 18.68
C GLY A 169 2.54 -4.28 18.55
N LEU A 170 2.53 -4.78 17.29
CA LEU A 170 3.06 -6.10 16.96
C LEU A 170 4.17 -5.98 15.92
N PRO A 171 5.35 -6.56 16.16
CA PRO A 171 6.46 -6.51 15.24
C PRO A 171 6.24 -7.43 14.03
N LEU A 172 6.58 -6.92 12.83
CA LEU A 172 6.68 -7.76 11.64
C LEU A 172 7.93 -8.65 11.71
N ALA A 173 7.80 -9.89 11.26
CA ALA A 173 8.91 -10.87 11.29
C ALA A 173 10.14 -10.40 10.48
N GLU A 174 9.89 -9.68 9.37
CA GLU A 174 10.97 -9.13 8.53
C GLU A 174 11.51 -7.78 9.02
N ALA A 175 10.81 -7.10 9.94
CA ALA A 175 11.18 -5.77 10.44
C ALA A 175 10.87 -5.57 11.94
N PRO A 176 11.44 -6.40 12.84
CA PRO A 176 11.07 -6.41 14.25
C PRO A 176 11.52 -5.15 15.02
N GLU A 177 12.48 -4.39 14.49
CA GLU A 177 13.02 -3.19 15.14
C GLU A 177 12.51 -1.88 14.49
N SER A 178 11.35 -1.96 13.83
CA SER A 178 10.72 -0.79 13.20
C SER A 178 10.35 0.28 14.20
N LYS A 179 10.44 1.53 13.75
CA LYS A 179 10.07 2.72 14.51
C LYS A 179 9.23 3.65 13.66
N MET A 180 8.42 4.48 14.30
CA MET A 180 7.65 5.51 13.61
C MET A 180 8.56 6.38 12.74
N ASP A 181 8.15 6.59 11.48
CA ASP A 181 8.83 7.49 10.55
C ASP A 181 8.45 8.94 10.85
N GLU A 182 9.24 9.61 11.70
CA GLU A 182 9.04 11.01 12.08
C GLU A 182 9.17 11.97 10.87
N SER A 183 9.70 11.51 9.74
CA SER A 183 9.80 12.30 8.50
C SER A 183 8.52 12.29 7.68
N TRP A 184 7.49 11.54 8.09
CA TRP A 184 6.21 11.50 7.41
C TRP A 184 5.43 12.79 7.63
N PRO A 185 4.99 13.49 6.55
CA PRO A 185 4.19 14.69 6.68
C PRO A 185 2.74 14.34 7.09
N PRO A 186 2.26 14.76 8.26
CA PRO A 186 0.94 14.36 8.77
C PRO A 186 -0.23 14.87 7.92
N GLU A 187 -0.05 15.97 7.16
CA GLU A 187 -1.07 16.58 6.32
C GLU A 187 -1.42 15.79 5.04
N ASN A 188 -0.73 14.70 4.76
CA ASN A 188 -0.94 13.93 3.52
C ASN A 188 -1.99 12.82 3.64
N ALA A 189 -2.52 12.53 4.82
CA ALA A 189 -3.59 11.56 5.00
C ALA A 189 -4.96 12.19 4.68
N PRO A 190 -5.91 11.44 4.05
CA PRO A 190 -7.32 11.87 3.99
C PRO A 190 -7.90 12.04 5.40
N GLU A 191 -8.84 12.99 5.58
CA GLU A 191 -9.42 13.33 6.89
C GLU A 191 -10.04 12.15 7.65
N ASN A 192 -10.51 11.14 6.93
CA ASN A 192 -11.20 9.97 7.52
C ASN A 192 -10.31 8.72 7.60
N VAL A 193 -9.00 8.87 7.47
CA VAL A 193 -8.05 7.74 7.52
C VAL A 193 -6.99 8.04 8.57
N GLU A 194 -6.95 7.21 9.60
CA GLU A 194 -5.81 7.19 10.53
C GLU A 194 -4.65 6.44 9.87
N LEU A 195 -3.44 6.95 10.06
CA LEU A 195 -2.27 6.47 9.35
C LEU A 195 -1.03 6.49 10.25
N GLU A 196 -0.43 5.32 10.44
CA GLU A 196 0.86 5.16 11.11
C GLU A 196 1.87 4.56 10.14
N VAL A 197 3.03 5.20 10.09
CA VAL A 197 4.12 4.82 9.19
C VAL A 197 5.34 4.47 10.00
N TYR A 198 5.92 3.33 9.67
CA TYR A 198 7.10 2.79 10.34
C TYR A 198 8.22 2.53 9.35
N ASP A 199 9.42 2.76 9.80
CA ASP A 199 10.67 2.51 9.08
C ASP A 199 11.60 1.66 9.94
N GLU A 200 12.37 0.81 9.32
CA GLU A 200 13.37 -0.01 9.98
C GLU A 200 14.73 0.70 9.98
N PRO A 201 15.13 1.38 11.08
CA PRO A 201 16.35 2.19 11.08
C PRO A 201 17.64 1.36 10.95
N LYS A 202 17.56 0.06 11.31
CA LYS A 202 18.66 -0.90 11.21
C LYS A 202 18.12 -2.23 10.73
N PRO A 203 18.19 -2.52 9.42
CA PRO A 203 17.73 -3.77 8.85
C PRO A 203 18.38 -4.99 9.54
N ARG A 204 17.57 -5.99 9.84
CA ARG A 204 18.06 -7.31 10.24
C ARG A 204 18.53 -8.07 8.99
N GLY A 205 19.76 -7.88 8.59
CA GLY A 205 20.34 -8.50 7.38
C GLY A 205 20.43 -7.54 6.20
N GLU A 206 20.21 -8.07 4.98
CA GLU A 206 20.42 -7.29 3.76
C GLU A 206 19.17 -6.56 3.24
N VAL A 207 18.00 -6.89 3.78
CA VAL A 207 16.69 -6.35 3.35
C VAL A 207 16.25 -5.29 4.32
N HIS A 208 15.88 -4.14 3.79
CA HIS A 208 15.28 -3.03 4.54
C HIS A 208 13.78 -2.98 4.27
N THR A 209 12.99 -2.78 5.33
CA THR A 209 11.53 -2.81 5.27
C THR A 209 10.93 -1.51 5.80
N ARG A 210 9.90 -1.03 5.09
CA ARG A 210 8.98 0.04 5.51
C ARG A 210 7.59 -0.54 5.57
N HIS A 211 6.79 -0.12 6.55
CA HIS A 211 5.39 -0.53 6.58
C HIS A 211 4.49 0.58 7.12
N ALA A 212 3.20 0.47 6.83
CA ALA A 212 2.19 1.41 7.31
C ALA A 212 0.91 0.67 7.65
N TYR A 213 0.26 1.11 8.72
CA TYR A 213 -1.12 0.76 9.03
C TYR A 213 -2.03 1.92 8.66
N LEU A 214 -3.20 1.59 8.10
CA LEU A 214 -4.28 2.54 7.85
C LEU A 214 -5.55 2.01 8.51
N LEU A 215 -6.26 2.89 9.21
CA LEU A 215 -7.61 2.62 9.69
C LEU A 215 -8.57 3.53 8.95
N ALA A 216 -9.54 2.95 8.27
CA ALA A 216 -10.59 3.66 7.55
C ALA A 216 -11.93 2.95 7.77
N GLY A 217 -12.77 3.50 8.63
CA GLY A 217 -14.04 2.88 8.99
C GLY A 217 -13.88 1.41 9.40
N ASP A 218 -14.63 0.50 8.80
CA ASP A 218 -14.60 -0.94 9.07
C ASP A 218 -13.39 -1.69 8.53
N THR A 219 -12.41 -1.00 7.97
CA THR A 219 -11.28 -1.61 7.26
C THR A 219 -9.93 -1.17 7.83
N VAL A 220 -9.09 -2.15 8.17
CA VAL A 220 -7.68 -1.94 8.49
C VAL A 220 -6.83 -2.37 7.29
N ALA A 221 -5.85 -1.56 6.92
CA ALA A 221 -4.88 -1.92 5.90
C ALA A 221 -3.47 -2.04 6.51
N LEU A 222 -2.69 -3.00 6.01
CA LEU A 222 -1.25 -3.11 6.21
C LEU A 222 -0.57 -3.05 4.86
N ILE A 223 0.35 -2.11 4.70
CA ILE A 223 1.21 -1.97 3.52
C ILE A 223 2.64 -2.26 3.94
N VAL A 224 3.29 -3.21 3.28
CA VAL A 224 4.69 -3.55 3.52
C VAL A 224 5.48 -3.39 2.25
N GLN A 225 6.61 -2.68 2.30
CA GLN A 225 7.53 -2.55 1.19
C GLN A 225 8.95 -2.88 1.66
N SER A 226 9.59 -3.81 0.95
CA SER A 226 10.94 -4.26 1.29
C SER A 226 11.85 -4.30 0.06
N ARG A 227 13.15 -4.09 0.27
CA ARG A 227 14.18 -4.20 -0.77
C ARG A 227 15.53 -4.53 -0.16
N LYS A 228 16.35 -5.29 -0.89
CA LYS A 228 17.76 -5.46 -0.56
C LYS A 228 18.47 -4.09 -0.61
N GLY A 229 19.18 -3.74 0.45
CA GLY A 229 19.78 -2.42 0.65
C GLY A 229 18.77 -1.46 1.31
N THR A 230 18.25 -0.48 0.59
CA THR A 230 17.32 0.52 1.14
C THR A 230 16.00 0.53 0.35
N ALA A 231 14.88 0.27 1.02
CA ALA A 231 13.55 0.40 0.44
C ALA A 231 13.26 1.89 0.16
N PRO A 232 12.86 2.25 -1.09
CA PRO A 232 12.72 3.64 -1.49
C PRO A 232 11.53 4.31 -0.80
N ALA A 233 11.77 5.46 -0.17
CA ALA A 233 10.74 6.16 0.62
C ALA A 233 9.66 6.81 -0.25
N VAL A 234 10.03 7.36 -1.43
CA VAL A 234 9.09 8.09 -2.28
C VAL A 234 7.97 7.20 -2.81
N PRO A 235 8.24 6.05 -3.47
CA PRO A 235 7.16 5.18 -3.94
C PRO A 235 6.41 4.52 -2.79
N PHE A 236 7.05 4.25 -1.64
CA PHE A 236 6.34 3.78 -0.46
C PHE A 236 5.28 4.79 0.00
N ARG A 237 5.68 6.06 0.18
CA ARG A 237 4.76 7.14 0.54
C ARG A 237 3.63 7.31 -0.46
N GLN A 238 3.95 7.25 -1.74
CA GLN A 238 2.97 7.31 -2.81
C GLN A 238 1.94 6.17 -2.70
N THR A 239 2.40 4.93 -2.54
CA THR A 239 1.53 3.75 -2.38
C THR A 239 0.59 3.90 -1.19
N VAL A 240 1.10 4.32 -0.04
CA VAL A 240 0.33 4.54 1.18
C VAL A 240 -0.76 5.60 0.98
N ILE A 241 -0.41 6.76 0.41
CA ILE A 241 -1.38 7.84 0.15
C ILE A 241 -2.46 7.41 -0.85
N LEU A 242 -2.08 6.75 -1.93
CA LEU A 242 -3.03 6.28 -2.93
C LEU A 242 -3.96 5.19 -2.38
N GLN A 243 -3.45 4.29 -1.54
CA GLN A 243 -4.30 3.31 -0.85
C GLN A 243 -5.24 3.99 0.15
N ALA A 244 -4.76 4.99 0.90
CA ALA A 244 -5.60 5.77 1.80
C ALA A 244 -6.75 6.48 1.06
N GLN A 245 -6.49 7.04 -0.13
CA GLN A 245 -7.52 7.67 -0.99
C GLN A 245 -8.58 6.71 -1.51
N LEU A 246 -8.27 5.41 -1.65
CA LEU A 246 -9.26 4.41 -2.03
C LEU A 246 -10.15 4.00 -0.87
N LEU A 247 -9.69 4.18 0.37
CA LEU A 247 -10.42 3.81 1.58
C LEU A 247 -11.18 5.00 2.19
N GLY A 248 -10.74 6.23 2.04
CA GLY A 248 -11.37 7.48 2.53
C GLY A 248 -12.23 8.14 1.47
#